data_54e4573de440605119cc294a6dac1ad1
#
_entry.id   54e4573de440605119cc294a6dac1ad1
#
_cell.length_a   1.000
_cell.length_b   1.000
_cell.length_c   1.000
_cell.angle_alpha   90.00
_cell.angle_beta   90.00
_cell.angle_gamma   90.00
#
_symmetry.space_group_name_H-M   'P 1'
#
loop_
_entity.id
_entity.type
_entity.pdbx_description
1 polymer ?
#
loop_
_entity_poly.entity_id
_entity_poly.type
_entity_poly.pdbx_seq_one_letter_code
_entity_poly.pdbx_strand_id
1 'polypeptide(L)'
;MGSNKSTTKYVVRRSTAGLGLFARTDIKKGEFVIEYTGEHIDEEEANRRGGMYLFSLDKDGAIDGKGRENLARYINHACKPNCEAEHDEEEKRVRIYALRSIKAGEELTYDYGKEFFNEYIKPKGCRCAACS
;
A
#
# COMPACT_ATOMS: atom_id res chain seq x y z
N MET A 1 17.63 -23.30 1.94
CA MET A 1 16.96 -23.48 1.98
C MET A 1 15.76 -22.91 2.06
N GLY A 2 14.80 -23.28 1.73
CA GLY A 2 13.47 -22.76 1.75
C GLY A 2 13.12 -21.87 2.91
N SER A 3 14.00 -21.83 3.83
CA SER A 3 13.80 -21.02 5.00
C SER A 3 13.60 -19.55 4.67
N ASN A 4 13.97 -19.14 3.49
CA ASN A 4 13.81 -17.76 3.13
C ASN A 4 12.39 -17.25 3.24
N LYS A 5 11.45 -18.14 3.08
CA LYS A 5 10.05 -17.73 3.15
C LYS A 5 9.64 -17.30 4.53
N SER A 6 10.29 -17.81 5.53
CA SER A 6 9.94 -17.46 6.89
C SER A 6 10.39 -16.07 7.27
N THR A 7 11.18 -15.41 6.42
CA THR A 7 11.67 -14.07 6.72
C THR A 7 10.76 -12.96 6.20
N THR A 8 9.67 -13.30 5.50
CA THR A 8 8.77 -12.25 5.07
C THR A 8 8.14 -11.57 6.28
N LYS A 9 8.04 -10.26 6.19
CA LYS A 9 7.52 -9.43 7.28
C LYS A 9 6.00 -9.35 7.29
N TYR A 10 5.35 -9.86 6.25
CA TYR A 10 3.91 -9.63 6.07
C TYR A 10 3.22 -10.85 5.49
N VAL A 11 1.90 -10.87 5.63
CA VAL A 11 1.07 -11.95 5.11
C VAL A 11 -0.28 -11.37 4.71
N VAL A 12 -0.88 -11.92 3.64
CA VAL A 12 -2.21 -11.52 3.19
C VAL A 12 -3.25 -12.28 3.99
N ARG A 13 -4.22 -11.57 4.54
CA ARG A 13 -5.32 -12.15 5.33
C ARG A 13 -6.60 -11.40 5.09
N ARG A 14 -7.71 -11.95 5.56
CA ARG A 14 -9.00 -11.27 5.52
C ARG A 14 -9.01 -10.11 6.51
N SER A 15 -9.57 -8.98 6.07
CA SER A 15 -9.64 -7.75 6.83
C SER A 15 -11.09 -7.25 6.81
N THR A 16 -11.37 -6.19 7.54
CA THR A 16 -12.71 -5.58 7.52
C THR A 16 -13.06 -5.00 6.15
N ALA A 17 -12.05 -4.71 5.34
CA ALA A 17 -12.25 -4.13 4.01
C ALA A 17 -11.97 -5.13 2.89
N GLY A 18 -12.10 -6.43 3.16
CA GLY A 18 -11.77 -7.47 2.20
C GLY A 18 -10.46 -8.13 2.57
N LEU A 19 -9.51 -8.22 1.62
CA LEU A 19 -8.18 -8.71 1.95
C LEU A 19 -7.32 -7.58 2.46
N GLY A 20 -6.37 -7.89 3.32
CA GLY A 20 -5.42 -6.92 3.84
C GLY A 20 -4.04 -7.54 3.97
N LEU A 21 -3.06 -6.70 4.21
CA LEU A 21 -1.69 -7.13 4.44
C LEU A 21 -1.38 -6.92 5.91
N PHE A 22 -0.91 -7.98 6.57
CA PHE A 22 -0.70 -7.96 8.02
C PHE A 22 0.76 -8.22 8.35
N ALA A 23 1.24 -7.64 9.44
CA ALA A 23 2.59 -7.88 9.91
C ALA A 23 2.71 -9.29 10.46
N ARG A 24 3.71 -10.05 10.00
CA ARG A 24 4.00 -11.38 10.54
C ARG A 24 4.96 -11.30 11.72
N THR A 25 5.77 -10.25 11.74
CA THR A 25 6.76 -10.04 12.79
C THR A 25 6.63 -8.60 13.25
N ASP A 26 7.25 -8.28 14.38
CA ASP A 26 7.30 -6.89 14.84
C ASP A 26 8.15 -6.08 13.86
N ILE A 27 7.70 -4.86 13.57
CA ILE A 27 8.39 -3.96 12.64
C ILE A 27 8.68 -2.68 13.39
N LYS A 28 9.90 -2.18 13.26
CA LYS A 28 10.32 -0.99 14.00
C LYS A 28 9.96 0.28 13.22
N LYS A 29 9.73 1.36 13.97
CA LYS A 29 9.50 2.66 13.37
C LYS A 29 10.62 2.99 12.39
N GLY A 30 10.25 3.43 11.19
CA GLY A 30 11.21 3.79 10.15
C GLY A 30 11.72 2.64 9.32
N GLU A 31 11.38 1.42 9.69
CA GLU A 31 11.86 0.24 8.98
C GLU A 31 11.16 0.11 7.62
N PHE A 32 11.91 -0.28 6.60
CA PHE A 32 11.35 -0.57 5.30
C PHE A 32 10.43 -1.79 5.38
N VAL A 33 9.24 -1.69 4.80
CA VAL A 33 8.25 -2.77 4.84
C VAL A 33 8.17 -3.49 3.51
N ILE A 34 7.81 -2.76 2.45
CA ILE A 34 7.56 -3.38 1.15
C ILE A 34 7.63 -2.32 0.06
N GLU A 35 7.88 -2.74 -1.16
CA GLU A 35 7.84 -1.83 -2.31
C GLU A 35 6.54 -2.05 -3.07
N TYR A 36 5.90 -0.96 -3.53
CA TYR A 36 4.73 -1.02 -4.38
C TYR A 36 5.23 -1.21 -5.81
N THR A 37 4.99 -2.38 -6.39
CA THR A 37 5.57 -2.76 -7.66
C THR A 37 4.53 -2.89 -8.77
N GLY A 38 4.99 -2.78 -10.02
CA GLY A 38 4.11 -2.93 -11.15
C GLY A 38 4.65 -2.27 -12.38
N GLU A 39 3.84 -2.21 -13.41
CA GLU A 39 4.21 -1.59 -14.66
C GLU A 39 4.25 -0.08 -14.51
N HIS A 40 5.32 0.53 -15.00
CA HIS A 40 5.47 1.99 -14.94
C HIS A 40 4.86 2.57 -16.22
N ILE A 41 3.81 3.38 -16.08
CA ILE A 41 3.08 3.94 -17.20
C ILE A 41 3.08 5.47 -17.09
N ASP A 42 2.93 6.15 -18.24
CA ASP A 42 2.91 7.60 -18.22
C ASP A 42 1.52 8.11 -17.79
N GLU A 43 1.43 9.43 -17.64
CA GLU A 43 0.22 10.05 -17.14
C GLU A 43 -0.98 9.82 -18.06
N GLU A 44 -0.75 9.89 -19.35
CA GLU A 44 -1.82 9.67 -20.32
C GLU A 44 -2.37 8.25 -20.24
N GLU A 45 -1.49 7.26 -20.16
CA GLU A 45 -1.92 5.87 -20.06
C GLU A 45 -2.61 5.63 -18.71
N ALA A 46 -2.13 6.26 -17.63
CA ALA A 46 -2.76 6.14 -16.33
C ALA A 46 -4.19 6.66 -16.37
N ASN A 47 -4.38 7.81 -17.00
CA ASN A 47 -5.73 8.39 -17.14
C ASN A 47 -6.64 7.50 -17.95
N ARG A 48 -6.10 6.85 -18.98
CA ARG A 48 -6.88 5.96 -19.82
C ARG A 48 -7.29 4.68 -19.09
N ARG A 49 -6.37 4.10 -18.33
CA ARG A 49 -6.65 2.85 -17.60
C ARG A 49 -7.58 3.05 -16.41
N GLY A 50 -7.29 4.06 -15.60
CA GLY A 50 -8.02 4.26 -14.36
C GLY A 50 -7.84 3.10 -13.40
N GLY A 51 -8.66 3.05 -12.36
CA GLY A 51 -8.66 1.94 -11.42
C GLY A 51 -7.95 2.23 -10.13
N MET A 52 -8.21 1.38 -9.12
CA MET A 52 -7.76 1.61 -7.75
C MET A 52 -6.34 1.16 -7.46
N TYR A 53 -5.69 0.47 -8.40
CA TYR A 53 -4.33 -0.01 -8.16
C TYR A 53 -3.27 0.82 -8.87
N LEU A 54 -3.64 2.00 -9.37
CA LEU A 54 -2.67 2.92 -9.94
C LEU A 54 -2.12 3.81 -8.84
N PHE A 55 -0.82 3.72 -8.60
CA PHE A 55 -0.17 4.59 -7.62
C PHE A 55 0.41 5.78 -8.38
N SER A 56 -0.14 6.96 -8.14
CA SER A 56 0.26 8.16 -8.87
C SER A 56 1.66 8.61 -8.51
N LEU A 57 2.47 8.89 -9.51
CA LEU A 57 3.78 9.50 -9.36
C LEU A 57 3.77 10.94 -9.86
N ASP A 58 2.59 11.54 -9.85
CA ASP A 58 2.36 12.89 -10.35
C ASP A 58 2.81 12.99 -11.80
N LYS A 59 3.67 13.94 -12.13
CA LYS A 59 4.10 14.13 -13.52
C LYS A 59 4.90 12.96 -14.08
N ASP A 60 5.40 12.07 -13.21
CA ASP A 60 6.16 10.91 -13.64
C ASP A 60 5.25 9.73 -14.04
N GLY A 61 3.93 9.92 -14.02
CA GLY A 61 2.98 8.89 -14.41
C GLY A 61 2.46 8.12 -13.23
N ALA A 62 2.46 6.79 -13.33
CA ALA A 62 1.93 5.95 -12.25
C ALA A 62 2.53 4.55 -12.34
N ILE A 63 2.42 3.83 -11.23
CA ILE A 63 2.74 2.40 -11.20
C ILE A 63 1.41 1.66 -11.18
N ASP A 64 1.21 0.77 -12.15
CA ASP A 64 0.01 -0.06 -12.20
C ASP A 64 0.26 -1.32 -11.40
N GLY A 65 -0.24 -1.32 -10.17
CA GLY A 65 0.03 -2.37 -9.20
C GLY A 65 -1.01 -3.46 -9.13
N LYS A 66 -1.78 -3.67 -10.19
CA LYS A 66 -2.87 -4.66 -10.16
C LYS A 66 -2.40 -6.11 -10.18
N GLY A 67 -1.13 -6.36 -10.48
CA GLY A 67 -0.60 -7.71 -10.52
C GLY A 67 -0.54 -8.33 -9.13
N ARG A 68 -0.77 -9.64 -9.06
CA ARG A 68 -0.78 -10.33 -7.77
C ARG A 68 0.58 -10.41 -7.11
N GLU A 69 1.64 -10.29 -7.89
CA GLU A 69 3.00 -10.29 -7.33
C GLU A 69 3.26 -9.02 -6.52
N ASN A 70 2.46 -7.97 -6.72
CA ASN A 70 2.57 -6.75 -5.94
C ASN A 70 1.73 -6.91 -4.66
N LEU A 71 2.32 -7.48 -3.62
CA LEU A 71 1.59 -7.68 -2.37
C LEU A 71 1.19 -6.39 -1.69
N ALA A 72 1.88 -5.28 -2.01
CA ALA A 72 1.53 -3.98 -1.46
C ALA A 72 0.12 -3.54 -1.88
N ARG A 73 -0.42 -4.11 -2.96
CA ARG A 73 -1.78 -3.78 -3.39
C ARG A 73 -2.83 -4.15 -2.34
N TYR A 74 -2.48 -5.05 -1.42
CA TYR A 74 -3.42 -5.49 -0.38
C TYR A 74 -3.39 -4.60 0.86
N ILE A 75 -2.48 -3.61 0.91
CA ILE A 75 -2.46 -2.68 2.03
C ILE A 75 -3.67 -1.77 1.91
N ASN A 76 -4.49 -1.76 2.93
CA ASN A 76 -5.71 -0.95 2.92
C ASN A 76 -5.45 0.47 3.38
N HIS A 77 -6.34 1.37 2.99
CA HIS A 77 -6.29 2.76 3.43
C HIS A 77 -6.68 2.86 4.90
N ALA A 78 -6.04 3.76 5.62
CA ALA A 78 -6.50 4.15 6.95
C ALA A 78 -6.28 5.64 7.13
N CYS A 79 -7.20 6.28 7.83
CA CYS A 79 -7.07 7.71 8.11
C CYS A 79 -6.02 7.98 9.17
N LYS A 80 -5.72 6.98 10.02
CA LYS A 80 -4.61 7.03 10.97
C LYS A 80 -3.74 5.82 10.73
N PRO A 81 -2.88 5.89 9.71
CA PRO A 81 -2.13 4.71 9.26
C PRO A 81 -0.91 4.42 10.12
N ASN A 82 -0.38 3.20 9.97
CA ASN A 82 0.89 2.84 10.62
C ASN A 82 2.05 2.79 9.65
N CYS A 83 1.81 3.05 8.37
CA CYS A 83 2.87 3.09 7.35
C CYS A 83 2.71 4.34 6.50
N GLU A 84 3.77 4.67 5.77
CA GLU A 84 3.71 5.74 4.77
C GLU A 84 4.39 5.28 3.50
N ALA A 85 3.91 5.76 2.37
CA ALA A 85 4.49 5.47 1.07
C ALA A 85 5.38 6.64 0.68
N GLU A 86 6.60 6.35 0.23
CA GLU A 86 7.54 7.37 -0.21
C GLU A 86 7.87 7.16 -1.68
N HIS A 87 7.73 8.21 -2.46
CA HIS A 87 8.03 8.20 -3.87
C HIS A 87 9.47 8.64 -4.08
N ASP A 88 10.31 7.74 -4.59
CA ASP A 88 11.68 8.05 -4.95
C ASP A 88 11.64 8.61 -6.38
N GLU A 89 11.74 9.92 -6.51
CA GLU A 89 11.61 10.57 -7.82
C GLU A 89 12.73 10.19 -8.78
N GLU A 90 13.91 9.93 -8.26
CA GLU A 90 15.04 9.59 -9.09
C GLU A 90 14.91 8.20 -9.70
N GLU A 91 14.56 7.23 -8.87
CA GLU A 91 14.39 5.86 -9.34
C GLU A 91 12.97 5.56 -9.80
N LYS A 92 12.04 6.47 -9.54
CA LYS A 92 10.62 6.33 -9.88
C LYS A 92 10.03 5.07 -9.26
N ARG A 93 10.31 4.90 -7.98
CA ARG A 93 9.86 3.74 -7.21
C ARG A 93 9.11 4.22 -5.98
N VAL A 94 8.22 3.37 -5.49
CA VAL A 94 7.44 3.67 -4.29
C VAL A 94 7.77 2.63 -3.23
N ARG A 95 8.30 3.10 -2.10
CA ARG A 95 8.66 2.24 -0.98
C ARG A 95 7.82 2.60 0.22
N ILE A 96 7.39 1.60 0.96
CA ILE A 96 6.50 1.78 2.11
C ILE A 96 7.29 1.48 3.37
N TYR A 97 7.23 2.42 4.33
CA TYR A 97 7.98 2.39 5.58
C TYR A 97 7.04 2.47 6.77
N ALA A 98 7.45 1.92 7.90
CA ALA A 98 6.65 2.01 9.12
C ALA A 98 6.75 3.40 9.73
N LEU A 99 5.58 4.00 10.03
CA LEU A 99 5.53 5.30 10.70
C LEU A 99 5.76 5.19 12.19
N ARG A 100 5.46 4.02 12.75
CA ARG A 100 5.64 3.73 14.17
C ARG A 100 5.97 2.26 14.30
N SER A 101 6.24 1.82 15.53
CA SER A 101 6.43 0.41 15.78
C SER A 101 5.12 -0.35 15.52
N ILE A 102 5.21 -1.47 14.85
CA ILE A 102 4.07 -2.29 14.47
C ILE A 102 4.28 -3.67 15.06
N LYS A 103 3.26 -4.20 15.72
CA LYS A 103 3.34 -5.52 16.34
C LYS A 103 2.91 -6.59 15.36
N ALA A 104 3.48 -7.79 15.50
CA ALA A 104 3.02 -8.93 14.72
C ALA A 104 1.51 -9.09 14.89
N GLY A 105 0.81 -9.29 13.80
CA GLY A 105 -0.64 -9.42 13.80
C GLY A 105 -1.38 -8.14 13.47
N GLU A 106 -0.73 -6.98 13.53
CA GLU A 106 -1.41 -5.74 13.15
C GLU A 106 -1.54 -5.65 11.63
N GLU A 107 -2.64 -5.07 11.18
CA GLU A 107 -2.82 -4.81 9.75
C GLU A 107 -1.97 -3.62 9.34
N LEU A 108 -1.28 -3.75 8.20
CA LEU A 108 -0.50 -2.65 7.64
C LEU A 108 -1.43 -1.74 6.86
N THR A 109 -1.30 -0.42 7.07
CA THR A 109 -2.16 0.56 6.42
C THR A 109 -1.34 1.78 6.04
N TYR A 110 -1.79 2.51 5.01
CA TYR A 110 -1.26 3.83 4.73
C TYR A 110 -2.37 4.71 4.17
N ASP A 111 -2.14 6.02 4.21
CA ASP A 111 -3.11 6.98 3.70
C ASP A 111 -2.96 7.04 2.18
N TYR A 112 -3.99 6.67 1.46
CA TYR A 112 -3.97 6.63 -0.01
C TYR A 112 -3.94 8.02 -0.64
N GLY A 113 -4.20 9.06 0.14
CA GLY A 113 -4.23 10.41 -0.37
C GLY A 113 -5.66 10.90 -0.55
N LYS A 114 -5.78 12.23 -0.55
CA LYS A 114 -7.09 12.87 -0.53
C LYS A 114 -7.89 12.61 -1.80
N GLU A 115 -7.24 12.65 -2.95
CA GLU A 115 -7.94 12.44 -4.21
C GLU A 115 -8.50 11.02 -4.31
N PHE A 116 -7.68 10.03 -3.94
CA PHE A 116 -8.11 8.64 -3.95
C PHE A 116 -9.26 8.43 -2.97
N PHE A 117 -9.14 9.03 -1.79
CA PHE A 117 -10.18 8.91 -0.76
C PHE A 117 -11.52 9.44 -1.28
N ASN A 118 -11.50 10.62 -1.88
CA ASN A 118 -12.74 11.23 -2.37
C ASN A 118 -13.36 10.46 -3.52
N GLU A 119 -12.55 9.86 -4.39
CA GLU A 119 -13.07 9.18 -5.57
C GLU A 119 -13.53 7.76 -5.28
N TYR A 120 -12.77 7.00 -4.48
CA TYR A 120 -13.02 5.58 -4.33
C TYR A 120 -13.51 5.14 -2.96
N ILE A 121 -13.18 5.88 -1.91
CA ILE A 121 -13.48 5.47 -0.55
C ILE A 121 -14.70 6.18 0.00
N LYS A 122 -14.72 7.49 -0.07
CA LYS A 122 -15.80 8.29 0.50
C LYS A 122 -17.20 7.89 0.01
N PRO A 123 -17.39 7.64 -1.29
CA PRO A 123 -18.73 7.25 -1.78
C PRO A 123 -19.24 5.94 -1.17
N LYS A 124 -18.35 5.05 -0.78
CA LYS A 124 -18.71 3.75 -0.21
C LYS A 124 -18.60 3.72 1.31
N GLY A 125 -18.11 4.79 1.91
CA GLY A 125 -17.82 4.84 3.33
C GLY A 125 -16.46 4.25 3.66
N CYS A 126 -15.69 4.96 4.47
CA CYS A 126 -14.38 4.48 4.88
C CYS A 126 -14.52 3.40 5.93
N ARG A 127 -13.85 2.28 5.75
CA ARG A 127 -13.92 1.13 6.65
C ARG A 127 -12.72 0.99 7.56
N CYS A 128 -11.87 2.00 7.64
CA CYS A 128 -10.73 1.92 8.55
C CYS A 128 -11.19 2.06 10.00
N ALA A 129 -10.32 1.64 10.92
CA ALA A 129 -10.65 1.64 12.34
C ALA A 129 -11.00 3.04 12.87
N ALA A 130 -10.38 4.08 12.30
CA ALA A 130 -10.61 5.45 12.76
C ALA A 130 -11.98 5.99 12.37
N CYS A 131 -12.58 5.44 11.30
CA CYS A 131 -13.86 5.91 10.78
C CYS A 131 -15.03 5.00 11.13
N SER A 132 -14.77 3.77 11.57
CA SER A 132 -15.83 2.83 11.87
C SER A 132 -16.21 2.79 13.34
#